data_7e3157c1805a2a00f6808ec0aeae3070
#
_entry.id   7e3157c1805a2a00f6808ec0aeae3070
#
_cell.length_a   1.000
_cell.length_b   1.000
_cell.length_c   1.000
_cell.angle_alpha   90.00
_cell.angle_beta   90.00
_cell.angle_gamma   90.00
#
_symmetry.space_group_name_H-M   'P 1'
#
loop_
_entity.id
_entity.type
_entity.pdbx_description
1 polymer ?
#
loop_
_entity_poly.entity_id
_entity_poly.type
_entity_poly.pdbx_seq_one_letter_code
_entity_poly.pdbx_strand_id
1 'polypeptide(L)'
;NFMVNLMREHVTPETRIHYVIKRGGLTSNIVPDFAEVEYTIRHPSAQGLEEVWGRLMKAAQAAALGTETTMEHEIMAGLYNLLPNETLAKQMQKSLEIDP
;
A
#
# COMPACT_ATOMS: atom_id res chain seq x y z
N ASN A 1 2.12 8.76 -0.05
CA ASN A 1 2.77 8.28 -1.27
C ASN A 1 4.22 8.75 -1.42
N PHE A 2 4.53 9.92 -0.92
CA PHE A 2 5.88 10.44 -0.98
C PHE A 2 6.86 9.51 -0.27
N MET A 3 6.52 9.06 0.94
CA MET A 3 7.36 8.14 1.70
C MET A 3 7.52 6.79 1.00
N VAL A 4 6.47 6.33 0.35
CA VAL A 4 6.53 5.07 -0.39
C VAL A 4 7.49 5.18 -1.57
N ASN A 5 7.50 6.30 -2.24
CA ASN A 5 8.45 6.52 -3.33
C ASN A 5 9.90 6.55 -2.86
N LEU A 6 10.14 7.12 -1.68
CA LEU A 6 11.48 7.05 -1.09
C LEU A 6 11.85 5.61 -0.73
N MET A 7 10.90 4.87 -0.19
CA MET A 7 11.10 3.48 0.18
C MET A 7 11.48 2.60 -1.01
N ARG A 8 10.99 2.93 -2.20
CA ARG A 8 11.27 2.15 -3.40
C ARG A 8 12.76 2.05 -3.72
N GLU A 9 13.56 2.97 -3.26
CA GLU A 9 15.00 2.93 -3.48
C GLU A 9 15.73 2.00 -2.50
N HIS A 10 15.01 1.49 -1.51
CA HIS A 10 15.60 0.69 -0.44
C HIS A 10 15.05 -0.73 -0.38
N VAL A 11 14.31 -1.14 -1.38
CA VAL A 11 13.79 -2.50 -1.47
C VAL A 11 14.68 -3.32 -2.40
N THR A 12 14.55 -4.64 -2.33
CA THR A 12 15.37 -5.52 -3.16
C THR A 12 15.05 -5.34 -4.64
N PRO A 13 15.97 -5.69 -5.53
CA PRO A 13 15.76 -5.51 -6.97
C PRO A 13 14.54 -6.23 -7.53
N GLU A 14 14.13 -7.35 -6.91
CA GLU A 14 12.97 -8.11 -7.35
C GLU A 14 11.66 -7.52 -6.88
N THR A 15 11.70 -6.60 -5.94
CA THR A 15 10.49 -5.99 -5.39
C THR A 15 9.94 -4.96 -6.36
N ARG A 16 8.61 -4.99 -6.51
CA ARG A 16 7.92 -3.98 -7.31
C ARG A 16 6.82 -3.36 -6.46
N ILE A 17 6.75 -2.06 -6.48
CA ILE A 17 5.69 -1.31 -5.83
C ILE A 17 5.14 -0.37 -6.89
N HIS A 18 3.91 -0.64 -7.29
CA HIS A 18 3.21 0.21 -8.26
C HIS A 18 2.06 0.90 -7.58
N TYR A 19 1.66 2.03 -8.09
CA TYR A 19 0.52 2.73 -7.51
C TYR A 19 -0.20 3.57 -8.54
N VAL A 20 -1.43 3.90 -8.21
CA VAL A 20 -2.19 4.92 -8.92
C VAL A 20 -2.94 5.74 -7.90
N ILE A 21 -2.94 7.04 -8.08
CA ILE A 21 -3.72 7.94 -7.23
C ILE A 21 -5.12 8.00 -7.80
N LYS A 22 -6.06 7.41 -7.08
CA LYS A 22 -7.45 7.37 -7.54
C LYS A 22 -8.19 8.64 -7.23
N ARG A 23 -7.88 9.25 -6.09
CA ARG A 23 -8.42 10.54 -5.71
C ARG A 23 -7.33 11.36 -5.06
N GLY A 24 -7.10 12.54 -5.60
CA GLY A 24 -6.08 13.43 -5.09
C GLY A 24 -6.58 14.85 -4.88
N GLY A 25 -7.89 15.06 -4.98
CA GLY A 25 -8.48 16.36 -4.84
C GLY A 25 -9.39 16.71 -6.01
N LEU A 26 -10.14 17.79 -5.87
CA LEU A 26 -11.08 18.23 -6.90
C LEU A 26 -10.59 19.46 -7.65
N THR A 27 -9.97 20.40 -6.95
CA THR A 27 -9.44 21.61 -7.55
C THR A 27 -8.09 21.95 -6.93
N SER A 28 -7.30 22.71 -7.65
CA SER A 28 -5.92 23.00 -7.23
C SER A 28 -5.85 23.94 -6.00
N ASN A 29 -6.89 24.66 -5.73
CA ASN A 29 -6.88 25.67 -4.66
C ASN A 29 -7.64 25.23 -3.40
N ILE A 30 -8.04 23.97 -3.34
CA ILE A 30 -8.75 23.43 -2.18
C ILE A 30 -8.04 22.18 -1.70
N VAL A 31 -7.70 22.15 -0.42
CA VAL A 31 -7.10 20.98 0.19
C VAL A 31 -8.12 19.83 0.18
N PRO A 32 -7.77 18.66 -0.34
CA PRO A 32 -8.70 17.55 -0.37
C PRO A 32 -9.07 17.08 1.03
N ASP A 33 -10.33 16.79 1.23
CA ASP A 33 -10.79 16.17 2.48
C ASP A 33 -10.71 14.66 2.43
N PHE A 34 -10.44 14.10 1.25
CA PHE A 34 -10.33 12.66 1.05
C PHE A 34 -9.32 12.39 -0.06
N ALA A 35 -8.44 11.44 0.20
CA ALA A 35 -7.47 11.00 -0.81
C ALA A 35 -7.39 9.48 -0.80
N GLU A 36 -7.16 8.93 -1.97
CA GLU A 36 -7.17 7.48 -2.15
C GLU A 36 -6.06 7.07 -3.09
N VAL A 37 -5.25 6.11 -2.66
CA VAL A 37 -4.17 5.57 -3.48
C VAL A 37 -4.29 4.05 -3.47
N GLU A 38 -4.17 3.46 -4.64
CA GLU A 38 -4.15 2.01 -4.79
C GLU A 38 -2.72 1.56 -5.03
N TYR A 39 -2.26 0.59 -4.27
CA TYR A 39 -0.91 0.04 -4.41
C TYR A 39 -0.95 -1.41 -4.81
N THR A 40 0.00 -1.79 -5.66
CA THR A 40 0.25 -3.19 -5.99
C THR A 40 1.68 -3.50 -5.60
N ILE A 41 1.86 -4.50 -4.74
CA ILE A 41 3.17 -4.93 -4.29
C ILE A 41 3.45 -6.31 -4.86
N ARG A 42 4.65 -6.49 -5.41
CA ARG A 42 5.08 -7.77 -5.93
C ARG A 42 6.44 -8.13 -5.36
N HIS A 43 6.60 -9.39 -4.99
CA HIS A 43 7.85 -9.93 -4.49
C HIS A 43 7.87 -11.44 -4.77
N PRO A 44 9.02 -12.02 -5.10
CA PRO A 44 9.08 -13.46 -5.40
C PRO A 44 8.85 -14.36 -4.20
N SER A 45 8.96 -13.85 -2.98
CA SER A 45 8.68 -14.67 -1.79
C SER A 45 7.55 -14.06 -0.97
N ALA A 46 6.79 -14.94 -0.30
CA ALA A 46 5.71 -14.50 0.57
C ALA A 46 6.23 -13.70 1.75
N GLN A 47 7.37 -14.11 2.30
CA GLN A 47 7.97 -13.41 3.42
C GLN A 47 8.41 -12.00 3.02
N GLY A 48 9.03 -11.87 1.86
CA GLY A 48 9.43 -10.56 1.36
C GLY A 48 8.23 -9.66 1.10
N LEU A 49 7.16 -10.25 0.61
CA LEU A 49 5.92 -9.52 0.37
C LEU A 49 5.34 -8.97 1.68
N GLU A 50 5.36 -9.76 2.75
CA GLU A 50 4.90 -9.30 4.05
C GLU A 50 5.77 -8.19 4.61
N GLU A 51 7.07 -8.27 4.41
CA GLU A 51 7.98 -7.24 4.88
C GLU A 51 7.72 -5.90 4.19
N VAL A 52 7.55 -5.94 2.88
CA VAL A 52 7.25 -4.74 2.11
C VAL A 52 5.89 -4.18 2.51
N TRP A 53 4.91 -5.05 2.68
CA TRP A 53 3.59 -4.67 3.15
C TRP A 53 3.66 -3.97 4.49
N GLY A 54 4.42 -4.53 5.44
CA GLY A 54 4.58 -3.92 6.76
C GLY A 54 5.18 -2.52 6.68
N ARG A 55 6.16 -2.33 5.81
CA ARG A 55 6.77 -1.01 5.61
C ARG A 55 5.81 -0.03 4.96
N LEU A 56 5.03 -0.49 4.00
CA LEU A 56 4.02 0.33 3.36
C LEU A 56 2.98 0.82 4.38
N MET A 57 2.54 -0.08 5.26
CA MET A 57 1.59 0.27 6.31
C MET A 57 2.17 1.28 7.30
N LYS A 58 3.44 1.14 7.63
CA LYS A 58 4.10 2.12 8.50
C LYS A 58 4.14 3.49 7.86
N ALA A 59 4.41 3.54 6.56
CA ALA A 59 4.42 4.80 5.83
C ALA A 59 3.04 5.46 5.83
N ALA A 60 1.99 4.65 5.61
CA ALA A 60 0.62 5.16 5.62
C ALA A 60 0.22 5.67 7.00
N GLN A 61 0.57 4.93 8.04
CA GLN A 61 0.28 5.33 9.41
C GLN A 61 1.04 6.59 9.81
N ALA A 62 2.29 6.69 9.39
CA ALA A 62 3.10 7.87 9.69
C ALA A 62 2.54 9.11 9.01
N ALA A 63 2.08 8.96 7.78
CA ALA A 63 1.47 10.07 7.04
C ALA A 63 0.20 10.55 7.75
N ALA A 64 -0.64 9.64 8.20
CA ALA A 64 -1.85 9.99 8.93
C ALA A 64 -1.52 10.66 10.26
N LEU A 65 -0.55 10.13 10.97
CA LEU A 65 -0.14 10.69 12.25
C LEU A 65 0.40 12.10 12.08
N GLY A 66 1.26 12.30 11.10
CA GLY A 66 1.89 13.61 10.89
C GLY A 66 0.95 14.68 10.39
N THR A 67 -0.09 14.29 9.67
CA THR A 67 -1.07 15.23 9.12
C THR A 67 -2.36 15.32 9.95
N GLU A 68 -2.41 14.56 11.04
CA GLU A 68 -3.60 14.49 11.90
C GLU A 68 -4.84 14.07 11.15
N THR A 69 -4.69 13.08 10.30
CA THR A 69 -5.79 12.51 9.52
C THR A 69 -5.99 11.05 9.92
N THR A 70 -7.04 10.44 9.39
CA THR A 70 -7.34 9.03 9.63
C THR A 70 -7.02 8.24 8.37
N MET A 71 -6.35 7.13 8.54
CA MET A 71 -6.01 6.24 7.43
C MET A 71 -6.81 4.95 7.57
N GLU A 72 -7.41 4.53 6.47
CA GLU A 72 -8.07 3.24 6.36
C GLU A 72 -7.52 2.52 5.15
N HIS A 73 -7.63 1.20 5.15
CA HIS A 73 -7.17 0.41 4.02
C HIS A 73 -8.03 -0.82 3.83
N GLU A 74 -7.98 -1.35 2.62
CA GLU A 74 -8.63 -2.59 2.26
C GLU A 74 -7.70 -3.40 1.39
N ILE A 75 -7.78 -4.72 1.46
CA ILE A 75 -7.06 -5.58 0.54
C ILE A 75 -7.95 -5.90 -0.63
N MET A 76 -7.42 -5.70 -1.83
CA MET A 76 -8.10 -6.09 -3.04
C MET A 76 -7.72 -7.50 -3.41
N ALA A 77 -8.65 -8.24 -3.95
CA ALA A 77 -8.43 -9.60 -4.37
C ALA A 77 -7.50 -9.67 -5.58
N GLY A 78 -6.94 -10.83 -5.83
CA GLY A 78 -6.22 -11.08 -7.06
C GLY A 78 -4.71 -11.07 -6.99
N LEU A 79 -4.15 -11.05 -5.80
CA LEU A 79 -2.71 -10.98 -5.63
C LEU A 79 -2.08 -12.31 -5.28
N TYR A 80 -2.68 -13.41 -5.66
CA TYR A 80 -2.38 -14.64 -4.99
C TYR A 80 -1.75 -15.69 -5.81
N ASN A 81 -1.54 -15.43 -7.04
CA ASN A 81 -0.79 -16.34 -7.88
C ASN A 81 0.64 -16.52 -7.36
N LEU A 82 1.04 -15.70 -6.40
CA LEU A 82 2.33 -15.81 -5.77
C LEU A 82 2.34 -16.78 -4.60
N LEU A 83 1.16 -17.18 -4.14
CA LEU A 83 1.06 -17.80 -2.84
C LEU A 83 0.58 -19.22 -2.93
N PRO A 84 1.44 -20.17 -2.66
CA PRO A 84 0.98 -21.53 -2.42
C PRO A 84 0.30 -21.70 -1.08
N ASN A 85 0.27 -20.67 -0.24
CA ASN A 85 -0.27 -20.73 1.10
C ASN A 85 -1.58 -19.97 1.20
N GLU A 86 -2.69 -20.69 1.33
CA GLU A 86 -4.01 -20.10 1.39
C GLU A 86 -4.25 -19.22 2.59
N THR A 87 -3.68 -19.59 3.73
CA THR A 87 -3.85 -18.80 4.95
C THR A 87 -3.26 -17.42 4.79
N LEU A 88 -2.05 -17.34 4.23
CA LEU A 88 -1.41 -16.07 3.98
C LEU A 88 -2.19 -15.28 2.94
N ALA A 89 -2.67 -15.94 1.90
CA ALA A 89 -3.47 -15.28 0.88
C ALA A 89 -4.73 -14.65 1.47
N LYS A 90 -5.38 -15.36 2.38
CA LYS A 90 -6.59 -14.83 3.03
C LYS A 90 -6.27 -13.64 3.91
N GLN A 91 -5.18 -13.67 4.63
CA GLN A 91 -4.77 -12.53 5.44
C GLN A 91 -4.50 -11.31 4.59
N MET A 92 -3.79 -11.51 3.50
CA MET A 92 -3.49 -10.43 2.58
C MET A 92 -4.76 -9.89 1.95
N GLN A 93 -5.67 -10.78 1.61
CA GLN A 93 -6.94 -10.37 1.05
C GLN A 93 -7.75 -9.52 2.00
N LYS A 94 -7.59 -9.76 3.29
CA LYS A 94 -8.31 -8.99 4.30
C LYS A 94 -7.70 -7.63 4.60
N SER A 95 -6.41 -7.52 4.50
CA SER A 95 -5.73 -6.34 5.02
C SER A 95 -4.92 -5.58 4.00
N LEU A 96 -4.89 -6.00 2.74
CA LEU A 96 -4.08 -5.32 1.76
C LEU A 96 -4.79 -4.43 0.82
N GLU A 97 -6.02 -4.35 0.90
CA GLU A 97 -6.69 -3.41 0.06
C GLU A 97 -6.35 -2.05 0.59
N ILE A 98 -5.31 -1.50 0.07
CA ILE A 98 -4.93 -0.16 0.45
C ILE A 98 -5.69 0.74 -0.44
N ASP A 99 -6.82 0.97 -0.02
CA ASP A 99 -7.74 1.73 -0.77
C ASP A 99 -8.46 2.54 0.24
N PRO A 100 -7.88 3.55 0.61
CA PRO A 100 -8.40 4.40 1.65
C PRO A 100 -9.69 5.03 1.28
#